data_d4e4ca29c3536170b3b2e044ba074e03
#
_entry.id   d4e4ca29c3536170b3b2e044ba074e03
#
_cell.length_a   1.000
_cell.length_b   1.000
_cell.length_c   1.000
_cell.angle_alpha   90.00
_cell.angle_beta   90.00
_cell.angle_gamma   90.00
#
_symmetry.space_group_name_H-M   'P 1'
#
loop_
_entity.id
_entity.type
_entity.pdbx_description
1 polymer ?
#
loop_
_entity_poly.entity_id
_entity_poly.type
_entity_poly.pdbx_seq_one_letter_code
_entity_poly.pdbx_strand_id
1 'polypeptide(L)'
;MCYPVPVAGKHEDTAHHGSCYWSHRGRMMDFESRRFPLTQDARNSYTVCSWLRHAASGYVFLPLFLGELMPTINQLVRRPRKQTRKKPKTPALLFTYNSSEKKLTQQRKGNPQKRGVCLQVRTVTPKKPNSALRKVARVRLTNGIEVTAYIPGEGHNLQEHSVVLIRGGRVPDLPGVRYHIVRGTLDTAGVSDRKQGRSKYGQTKS
;
A
#
# COMPACT_ATOMS: atom_id res chain seq x y z
N MET A 1 -34.21 -29.07 39.86
CA MET A 1 -33.51 -28.05 40.66
C MET A 1 -33.29 -26.85 39.73
N CYS A 2 -34.16 -25.86 39.88
CA CYS A 2 -34.13 -24.62 39.11
C CYS A 2 -33.33 -23.56 39.84
N TYR A 3 -32.40 -22.92 39.23
CA TYR A 3 -31.80 -21.66 39.71
C TYR A 3 -32.29 -20.50 38.87
N PRO A 4 -32.72 -19.39 39.50
CA PRO A 4 -33.30 -18.27 38.82
C PRO A 4 -32.26 -17.28 38.32
N VAL A 5 -32.58 -16.66 37.18
CA VAL A 5 -31.91 -15.54 36.56
C VAL A 5 -32.35 -14.25 37.28
N PRO A 6 -31.48 -13.30 37.59
CA PRO A 6 -31.92 -11.95 37.93
C PRO A 6 -31.99 -11.02 36.71
N VAL A 7 -33.12 -10.36 36.61
CA VAL A 7 -33.51 -9.35 35.62
C VAL A 7 -33.05 -7.96 36.08
N ALA A 8 -32.56 -7.20 35.13
CA ALA A 8 -32.60 -5.74 34.91
C ALA A 8 -32.48 -4.77 36.11
N GLY A 9 -31.58 -3.83 35.93
CA GLY A 9 -31.56 -2.52 36.52
C GLY A 9 -31.10 -1.48 35.51
N LYS A 10 -32.06 -0.70 35.00
CA LYS A 10 -31.80 0.58 34.31
C LYS A 10 -31.33 1.59 35.34
N HIS A 11 -30.29 2.34 35.04
CA HIS A 11 -30.11 3.67 35.63
C HIS A 11 -29.57 4.65 34.62
N GLU A 12 -30.23 5.78 34.62
CA GLU A 12 -30.11 6.96 33.80
C GLU A 12 -28.85 7.78 34.10
N ASP A 13 -28.46 8.52 33.10
CA ASP A 13 -27.75 9.80 33.02
C ASP A 13 -27.21 10.44 34.30
N THR A 14 -25.91 10.77 34.27
CA THR A 14 -25.45 12.08 34.71
C THR A 14 -24.05 12.37 34.12
N ALA A 15 -23.98 13.48 33.44
CA ALA A 15 -22.74 14.13 33.01
C ALA A 15 -21.94 14.59 34.24
N HIS A 16 -20.65 14.33 34.30
CA HIS A 16 -19.70 15.15 35.07
C HIS A 16 -18.26 15.03 34.56
N HIS A 17 -17.74 16.14 34.14
CA HIS A 17 -16.46 16.78 34.46
C HIS A 17 -15.16 15.98 34.42
N GLY A 18 -14.26 16.60 33.71
CA GLY A 18 -12.83 16.37 33.57
C GLY A 18 -12.13 15.85 34.83
N SER A 19 -11.43 14.77 34.68
CA SER A 19 -10.49 14.23 35.65
C SER A 19 -9.08 14.69 35.30
N CYS A 20 -8.60 15.69 36.06
CA CYS A 20 -7.19 16.04 36.13
C CYS A 20 -6.44 14.96 36.90
N TYR A 21 -5.52 14.28 36.27
CA TYR A 21 -4.58 13.41 36.98
C TYR A 21 -3.48 14.25 37.64
N TRP A 22 -3.45 14.21 38.96
CA TRP A 22 -2.36 14.76 39.76
C TRP A 22 -1.13 13.85 39.68
N SER A 23 -0.03 14.37 39.14
CA SER A 23 1.30 13.79 39.29
C SER A 23 2.00 14.44 40.46
N HIS A 24 2.39 13.63 41.47
CA HIS A 24 3.22 14.03 42.57
C HIS A 24 4.59 14.53 42.12
N ARG A 25 4.74 15.81 41.95
CA ARG A 25 5.90 16.66 42.25
C ARG A 25 5.57 18.06 41.77
N GLY A 26 5.27 18.93 42.76
CA GLY A 26 4.95 20.33 42.53
C GLY A 26 6.01 21.09 41.77
N ARG A 27 5.64 21.49 40.57
CA ARG A 27 6.14 22.68 39.88
C ARG A 27 5.09 23.04 38.83
N MET A 28 4.34 24.12 39.13
CA MET A 28 3.54 24.82 38.14
C MET A 28 4.48 25.26 37.01
N MET A 29 4.22 24.81 35.80
CA MET A 29 4.86 25.34 34.60
C MET A 29 3.83 26.19 33.89
N ASP A 30 4.06 27.47 33.89
CA ASP A 30 3.33 28.49 33.15
C ASP A 30 3.34 28.14 31.66
N PHE A 31 2.12 28.04 31.08
CA PHE A 31 1.89 27.86 29.65
C PHE A 31 1.92 29.24 28.98
N GLU A 32 3.11 29.82 28.87
CA GLU A 32 3.27 31.06 28.12
C GLU A 32 4.51 30.98 27.24
N SER A 33 4.25 31.17 25.95
CA SER A 33 5.20 31.50 24.88
C SER A 33 6.42 30.60 24.67
N ARG A 34 6.21 29.38 24.13
CA ARG A 34 7.27 28.77 23.35
C ARG A 34 7.07 29.09 21.87
N ARG A 35 7.74 30.13 21.43
CA ARG A 35 8.07 30.35 20.01
C ARG A 35 8.83 29.12 19.53
N PHE A 36 8.25 28.42 18.58
CA PHE A 36 8.96 27.39 17.84
C PHE A 36 10.10 28.05 17.07
N PRO A 37 11.35 27.61 17.22
CA PRO A 37 12.39 28.03 16.32
C PRO A 37 12.11 27.44 14.95
N LEU A 38 11.85 28.31 13.99
CA LEU A 38 11.89 27.99 12.56
C LEU A 38 13.32 27.54 12.24
N THR A 39 13.57 26.24 12.21
CA THR A 39 14.76 25.71 11.58
C THR A 39 14.60 25.89 10.08
N GLN A 40 15.28 26.90 9.56
CA GLN A 40 15.50 27.11 8.14
C GLN A 40 16.31 25.95 7.59
N ASP A 41 15.65 24.91 7.10
CA ASP A 41 16.25 24.03 6.12
C ASP A 41 16.06 24.63 4.72
N ALA A 42 16.92 25.58 4.43
CA ALA A 42 17.07 26.23 3.14
C ALA A 42 17.65 25.25 2.11
N ARG A 43 16.89 24.22 1.69
CA ARG A 43 17.28 23.37 0.56
C ARG A 43 16.09 22.71 -0.13
N ASN A 44 15.05 23.49 -0.43
CA ASN A 44 14.09 23.13 -1.49
C ASN A 44 13.16 24.30 -1.79
N SER A 45 13.73 25.40 -2.25
CA SER A 45 12.94 26.52 -2.76
C SER A 45 12.65 26.33 -4.26
N TYR A 46 11.65 25.55 -4.58
CA TYR A 46 10.86 25.82 -5.77
C TYR A 46 9.60 26.57 -5.32
N THR A 47 9.82 27.78 -4.93
CA THR A 47 8.71 28.69 -4.65
C THR A 47 8.12 29.13 -5.98
N VAL A 48 6.95 28.60 -6.26
CA VAL A 48 6.04 29.15 -7.27
C VAL A 48 5.68 30.55 -6.80
N CYS A 49 6.23 31.54 -7.46
CA CYS A 49 5.92 32.93 -7.22
C CYS A 49 4.53 33.20 -7.80
N SER A 50 3.54 33.26 -6.93
CA SER A 50 2.20 33.69 -7.24
C SER A 50 2.11 35.21 -7.23
N TRP A 51 1.61 35.76 -8.34
CA TRP A 51 0.84 37.00 -8.42
C TRP A 51 1.41 38.27 -7.84
N LEU A 52 2.04 39.04 -8.69
CA LEU A 52 2.00 40.49 -8.55
C LEU A 52 1.34 41.10 -9.79
N ARG A 53 0.09 41.55 -9.61
CA ARG A 53 -0.56 42.51 -10.50
C ARG A 53 0.23 43.80 -10.44
N HIS A 54 0.75 44.29 -11.53
CA HIS A 54 0.75 45.68 -11.87
C HIS A 54 0.89 45.79 -13.39
N ALA A 55 -0.13 46.38 -13.97
CA ALA A 55 -0.19 46.78 -15.34
C ALA A 55 0.81 47.94 -15.59
N ALA A 56 1.31 47.96 -16.76
CA ALA A 56 1.90 49.05 -17.54
C ALA A 56 3.37 48.83 -17.83
N SER A 57 3.63 48.34 -18.98
CA SER A 57 4.66 48.69 -19.95
C SER A 57 4.98 47.47 -20.81
N GLY A 58 4.69 47.58 -22.08
CA GLY A 58 4.77 46.51 -23.10
C GLY A 58 6.18 46.04 -23.39
N TYR A 59 6.70 45.16 -22.55
CA TYR A 59 7.82 44.29 -22.87
C TYR A 59 7.29 42.87 -22.93
N VAL A 60 7.21 42.32 -24.10
CA VAL A 60 6.99 40.91 -24.34
C VAL A 60 8.14 40.17 -23.69
N PHE A 61 7.90 39.65 -22.48
CA PHE A 61 8.82 38.72 -21.84
C PHE A 61 8.70 37.37 -22.57
N LEU A 62 9.58 37.18 -23.57
CA LEU A 62 9.82 35.84 -24.09
C LEU A 62 10.24 34.98 -22.93
N PRO A 63 9.54 33.85 -22.66
CA PRO A 63 10.07 32.87 -21.74
C PRO A 63 11.38 32.34 -22.32
N LEU A 64 12.50 32.76 -21.73
CA LEU A 64 13.77 32.12 -21.95
C LEU A 64 13.55 30.63 -21.63
N PHE A 65 13.45 29.85 -22.67
CA PHE A 65 13.58 28.41 -22.63
C PHE A 65 14.94 28.13 -21.99
N LEU A 66 14.94 27.96 -20.65
CA LEU A 66 16.05 27.36 -19.92
C LEU A 66 16.13 25.93 -20.43
N GLY A 67 16.74 25.75 -21.60
CA GLY A 67 17.12 24.43 -22.07
C GLY A 67 17.88 23.74 -20.96
N GLU A 68 17.47 22.52 -20.65
CA GLU A 68 18.19 21.67 -19.71
C GLU A 68 19.65 21.62 -20.16
N LEU A 69 20.48 22.46 -19.54
CA LEU A 69 21.91 22.49 -19.78
C LEU A 69 22.48 21.12 -19.39
N MET A 70 22.81 20.36 -20.42
CA MET A 70 23.49 19.08 -20.22
C MET A 70 24.73 19.32 -19.36
N PRO A 71 24.87 18.62 -18.23
CA PRO A 71 25.99 18.85 -17.34
C PRO A 71 27.30 18.49 -18.03
N THR A 72 28.30 19.35 -17.91
CA THR A 72 29.64 19.12 -18.46
C THR A 72 30.34 17.97 -17.71
N ILE A 73 31.36 17.36 -18.34
CA ILE A 73 32.14 16.27 -17.75
C ILE A 73 32.72 16.68 -16.39
N ASN A 74 33.27 17.88 -16.27
CA ASN A 74 33.81 18.41 -15.03
C ASN A 74 32.74 18.56 -13.93
N GLN A 75 31.52 18.96 -14.27
CA GLN A 75 30.40 19.00 -13.33
C GLN A 75 30.00 17.61 -12.86
N LEU A 76 30.01 16.60 -13.74
CA LEU A 76 29.69 15.22 -13.38
C LEU A 76 30.79 14.55 -12.55
N VAL A 77 32.07 14.90 -12.75
CA VAL A 77 33.18 14.43 -11.90
C VAL A 77 33.04 15.00 -10.48
N ARG A 78 32.74 16.30 -10.34
CA ARG A 78 32.57 16.96 -9.03
C ARG A 78 31.28 16.52 -8.32
N ARG A 79 30.21 16.31 -9.07
CA ARG A 79 28.89 15.91 -8.57
C ARG A 79 28.35 14.73 -9.37
N PRO A 80 28.75 13.50 -9.03
CA PRO A 80 28.28 12.31 -9.74
C PRO A 80 26.77 12.18 -9.63
N ARG A 81 26.15 11.65 -10.68
CA ARG A 81 24.72 11.40 -10.70
C ARG A 81 24.34 10.43 -9.60
N LYS A 82 23.41 10.82 -8.73
CA LYS A 82 22.87 9.91 -7.73
C LYS A 82 21.93 8.91 -8.40
N GLN A 83 22.20 7.62 -8.19
CA GLN A 83 21.28 6.59 -8.65
C GLN A 83 19.98 6.68 -7.87
N THR A 84 18.88 6.86 -8.58
CA THR A 84 17.54 6.82 -7.96
C THR A 84 17.20 5.38 -7.60
N ARG A 85 16.90 5.13 -6.33
CA ARG A 85 16.48 3.82 -5.86
C ARG A 85 15.15 3.43 -6.51
N LYS A 86 15.14 2.33 -7.27
CA LYS A 86 13.93 1.83 -7.92
C LYS A 86 12.90 1.44 -6.87
N LYS A 87 11.68 1.94 -7.00
CA LYS A 87 10.57 1.55 -6.13
C LYS A 87 10.20 0.09 -6.40
N PRO A 88 9.89 -0.72 -5.35
CA PRO A 88 9.50 -2.12 -5.53
C PRO A 88 8.18 -2.22 -6.29
N LYS A 89 8.09 -3.19 -7.21
CA LYS A 89 6.88 -3.44 -8.00
C LYS A 89 5.76 -4.09 -7.18
N THR A 90 6.12 -4.82 -6.12
CA THR A 90 5.21 -5.61 -5.26
C THR A 90 5.37 -5.22 -3.78
N PRO A 91 4.87 -4.06 -3.35
CA PRO A 91 5.11 -3.56 -1.99
C PRO A 91 4.55 -4.49 -0.90
N ALA A 92 3.40 -5.13 -1.12
CA ALA A 92 2.77 -5.98 -0.11
C ALA A 92 3.61 -7.21 0.29
N LEU A 93 4.52 -7.68 -0.56
CA LEU A 93 5.42 -8.79 -0.26
C LEU A 93 6.67 -8.38 0.55
N LEU A 94 6.93 -7.08 0.68
CA LEU A 94 8.08 -6.57 1.42
C LEU A 94 7.85 -6.48 2.93
N PHE A 95 6.60 -6.33 3.33
CA PHE A 95 6.27 -6.09 4.74
C PHE A 95 5.97 -7.40 5.47
N THR A 96 6.52 -7.54 6.66
CA THR A 96 6.19 -8.60 7.62
C THR A 96 5.55 -7.96 8.85
N TYR A 97 4.50 -8.56 9.35
CA TYR A 97 3.83 -8.12 10.57
C TYR A 97 4.50 -8.78 11.78
N ASN A 98 4.96 -7.96 12.71
CA ASN A 98 5.46 -8.42 14.00
C ASN A 98 4.31 -8.33 15.02
N SER A 99 3.84 -9.46 15.52
CA SER A 99 2.68 -9.54 16.42
C SER A 99 3.00 -8.99 17.81
N SER A 100 4.23 -9.10 18.28
CA SER A 100 4.64 -8.58 19.60
C SER A 100 4.65 -7.07 19.65
N GLU A 101 5.22 -6.45 18.63
CA GLU A 101 5.29 -4.98 18.53
C GLU A 101 4.09 -4.35 17.82
N LYS A 102 3.18 -5.17 17.26
CA LYS A 102 2.03 -4.75 16.43
C LYS A 102 2.42 -3.80 15.29
N LYS A 103 3.61 -3.98 14.73
CA LYS A 103 4.19 -3.13 13.67
C LYS A 103 4.47 -3.90 12.40
N LEU A 104 4.37 -3.20 11.26
CA LEU A 104 4.81 -3.69 9.96
C LEU A 104 6.28 -3.35 9.76
N THR A 105 7.13 -4.37 9.68
CA THR A 105 8.57 -4.22 9.43
C THR A 105 8.87 -4.48 7.97
N GLN A 106 9.60 -3.58 7.33
CA GLN A 106 10.04 -3.75 5.95
C GLN A 106 11.29 -4.61 5.89
N GLN A 107 11.25 -5.68 5.12
CA GLN A 107 12.40 -6.53 4.85
C GLN A 107 13.20 -6.01 3.64
N ARG A 108 14.53 -6.14 3.68
CA ARG A 108 15.41 -5.69 2.57
C ARG A 108 15.14 -6.42 1.26
N LYS A 109 15.02 -7.74 1.29
CA LYS A 109 14.80 -8.58 0.10
C LYS A 109 13.31 -8.84 -0.16
N GLY A 110 12.47 -8.78 0.87
CA GLY A 110 11.06 -9.18 0.80
C GLY A 110 10.90 -10.70 0.71
N ASN A 111 9.65 -11.13 0.66
CA ASN A 111 9.29 -12.54 0.50
C ASN A 111 8.86 -12.79 -0.95
N PRO A 112 9.24 -13.92 -1.58
CA PRO A 112 8.83 -14.24 -2.95
C PRO A 112 7.33 -14.54 -3.01
N GLN A 113 6.76 -15.12 -1.97
CA GLN A 113 5.36 -15.51 -1.86
C GLN A 113 4.83 -15.22 -0.46
N LYS A 114 3.52 -15.02 -0.33
CA LYS A 114 2.82 -14.89 0.94
C LYS A 114 1.47 -15.59 0.91
N ARG A 115 1.11 -16.17 2.05
CA ARG A 115 -0.21 -16.73 2.29
C ARG A 115 -1.21 -15.62 2.58
N GLY A 116 -2.45 -15.80 2.15
CA GLY A 116 -3.55 -14.91 2.45
C GLY A 116 -4.88 -15.65 2.41
N VAL A 117 -5.93 -14.95 2.79
CA VAL A 117 -7.31 -15.43 2.78
C VAL A 117 -8.12 -14.61 1.78
N CYS A 118 -8.90 -15.26 0.93
CA CYS A 118 -9.78 -14.60 -0.01
C CYS A 118 -10.93 -13.92 0.73
N LEU A 119 -11.10 -12.61 0.51
CA LEU A 119 -12.24 -11.85 1.03
C LEU A 119 -13.39 -11.85 0.03
N GLN A 120 -13.08 -11.74 -1.25
CA GLN A 120 -14.06 -11.66 -2.33
C GLN A 120 -13.46 -12.18 -3.62
N VAL A 121 -14.24 -12.93 -4.37
CA VAL A 121 -13.90 -13.38 -5.72
C VAL A 121 -14.84 -12.72 -6.72
N ARG A 122 -14.30 -12.08 -7.75
CA ARG A 122 -15.08 -11.36 -8.76
C ARG A 122 -14.45 -11.42 -10.14
N THR A 123 -15.22 -11.03 -11.14
CA THR A 123 -14.73 -10.83 -12.51
C THR A 123 -14.51 -9.34 -12.78
N VAL A 124 -13.49 -9.02 -13.55
CA VAL A 124 -13.16 -7.66 -13.96
C VAL A 124 -12.92 -7.61 -15.45
N THR A 125 -13.45 -6.59 -16.12
CA THR A 125 -13.17 -6.30 -17.53
C THR A 125 -11.79 -5.68 -17.69
N PRO A 126 -11.00 -6.08 -18.68
CA PRO A 126 -9.72 -5.48 -18.97
C PRO A 126 -9.90 -4.09 -19.60
N LYS A 127 -8.81 -3.35 -19.64
CA LYS A 127 -8.76 -2.08 -20.38
C LYS A 127 -8.75 -2.30 -21.89
N LYS A 128 -9.24 -1.34 -22.65
CA LYS A 128 -9.13 -1.33 -24.11
C LYS A 128 -7.65 -1.51 -24.55
N PRO A 129 -7.33 -2.24 -25.63
CA PRO A 129 -8.24 -2.80 -26.66
C PRO A 129 -8.82 -4.19 -26.33
N ASN A 130 -8.49 -4.79 -25.18
CA ASN A 130 -8.90 -6.16 -24.87
C ASN A 130 -10.31 -6.22 -24.25
N SER A 131 -11.01 -7.33 -24.51
CA SER A 131 -12.32 -7.62 -23.92
C SER A 131 -12.33 -9.06 -23.41
N ALA A 132 -12.68 -9.26 -22.15
CA ALA A 132 -12.83 -10.56 -21.50
C ALA A 132 -13.40 -10.37 -20.08
N LEU A 133 -13.77 -11.46 -19.43
CA LEU A 133 -14.10 -11.49 -18.00
C LEU A 133 -12.94 -12.14 -17.23
N ARG A 134 -12.01 -11.31 -16.74
CA ARG A 134 -10.84 -11.78 -15.99
C ARG A 134 -11.22 -12.04 -14.54
N LYS A 135 -10.86 -13.23 -14.03
CA LYS A 135 -11.13 -13.65 -12.66
C LYS A 135 -10.07 -13.06 -11.72
N VAL A 136 -10.51 -12.34 -10.71
CA VAL A 136 -9.64 -11.75 -9.70
C VAL A 136 -10.20 -12.00 -8.31
N ALA A 137 -9.31 -12.11 -7.32
CA ALA A 137 -9.69 -12.21 -5.92
C ALA A 137 -9.09 -11.06 -5.12
N ARG A 138 -9.86 -10.51 -4.20
CA ARG A 138 -9.36 -9.64 -3.15
C ARG A 138 -8.91 -10.50 -1.99
N VAL A 139 -7.66 -10.39 -1.61
CA VAL A 139 -7.03 -11.27 -0.62
C VAL A 139 -6.38 -10.45 0.47
N ARG A 140 -6.66 -10.82 1.71
CA ARG A 140 -5.95 -10.30 2.90
C ARG A 140 -4.76 -11.20 3.19
N LEU A 141 -3.58 -10.63 3.13
CA LEU A 141 -2.33 -11.33 3.43
C LEU A 141 -2.12 -11.48 4.94
N THR A 142 -1.19 -12.37 5.32
CA THR A 142 -0.79 -12.58 6.73
C THR A 142 -0.21 -11.34 7.41
N ASN A 143 0.23 -10.34 6.63
CA ASN A 143 0.67 -9.04 7.15
C ASN A 143 -0.47 -8.01 7.30
N GLY A 144 -1.74 -8.41 7.09
CA GLY A 144 -2.89 -7.54 7.19
C GLY A 144 -3.17 -6.67 5.95
N ILE A 145 -2.27 -6.64 4.98
CA ILE A 145 -2.43 -5.85 3.76
C ILE A 145 -3.39 -6.56 2.80
N GLU A 146 -4.37 -5.82 2.28
CA GLU A 146 -5.30 -6.33 1.27
C GLU A 146 -4.77 -6.03 -0.13
N VAL A 147 -4.82 -7.02 -1.01
CA VAL A 147 -4.36 -6.93 -2.39
C VAL A 147 -5.34 -7.58 -3.34
N THR A 148 -5.40 -7.07 -4.57
CA THR A 148 -6.11 -7.72 -5.67
C THR A 148 -5.14 -8.62 -6.41
N ALA A 149 -5.46 -9.91 -6.50
CA ALA A 149 -4.65 -10.92 -7.17
C ALA A 149 -5.42 -11.54 -8.33
N TYR A 150 -4.73 -11.83 -9.41
CA TYR A 150 -5.28 -12.50 -10.57
C TYR A 150 -5.28 -14.03 -10.39
N ILE A 151 -6.36 -14.68 -10.79
CA ILE A 151 -6.49 -16.13 -10.79
C ILE A 151 -6.12 -16.63 -12.19
N PRO A 152 -4.95 -17.25 -12.41
CA PRO A 152 -4.55 -17.73 -13.72
C PRO A 152 -5.24 -19.06 -14.07
N GLY A 153 -5.35 -19.33 -15.36
CA GLY A 153 -5.91 -20.58 -15.89
C GLY A 153 -7.40 -20.51 -16.15
N GLU A 154 -7.95 -21.64 -16.60
CA GLU A 154 -9.37 -21.83 -16.88
C GLU A 154 -10.06 -22.42 -15.67
N GLY A 155 -11.19 -21.86 -15.29
CA GLY A 155 -11.94 -22.28 -14.11
C GLY A 155 -11.19 -22.08 -12.79
N HIS A 156 -11.89 -22.09 -11.69
CA HIS A 156 -11.33 -22.05 -10.33
C HIS A 156 -12.37 -22.58 -9.33
N ASN A 157 -11.86 -23.07 -8.19
CA ASN A 157 -12.68 -23.53 -7.06
C ASN A 157 -12.65 -22.57 -5.87
N LEU A 158 -12.06 -21.38 -6.05
CA LEU A 158 -11.91 -20.41 -4.96
C LEU A 158 -13.24 -19.77 -4.60
N GLN A 159 -13.47 -19.69 -3.31
CA GLN A 159 -14.61 -19.04 -2.68
C GLN A 159 -14.11 -18.02 -1.63
N GLU A 160 -15.03 -17.35 -0.97
CA GLU A 160 -14.70 -16.52 0.20
C GLU A 160 -14.10 -17.41 1.30
N HIS A 161 -13.16 -16.86 2.03
CA HIS A 161 -12.39 -17.52 3.11
C HIS A 161 -11.41 -18.63 2.66
N SER A 162 -11.29 -18.93 1.36
CA SER A 162 -10.27 -19.85 0.87
C SER A 162 -8.86 -19.32 1.15
N VAL A 163 -7.98 -20.19 1.63
CA VAL A 163 -6.59 -19.88 1.89
C VAL A 163 -5.79 -20.02 0.60
N VAL A 164 -5.07 -19.00 0.21
CA VAL A 164 -4.34 -18.95 -1.06
C VAL A 164 -2.90 -18.50 -0.88
N LEU A 165 -2.03 -18.95 -1.78
CA LEU A 165 -0.66 -18.50 -1.89
C LEU A 165 -0.53 -17.48 -3.02
N ILE A 166 0.05 -16.32 -2.72
CA ILE A 166 0.20 -15.22 -3.68
C ILE A 166 1.67 -15.03 -4.02
N ARG A 167 1.95 -14.80 -5.30
CA ARG A 167 3.25 -14.36 -5.83
C ARG A 167 3.15 -12.99 -6.50
N GLY A 168 4.27 -12.31 -6.62
CA GLY A 168 4.36 -11.09 -7.41
C GLY A 168 4.23 -11.37 -8.92
N GLY A 169 3.67 -10.42 -9.63
CA GLY A 169 3.50 -10.45 -11.08
C GLY A 169 2.38 -9.51 -11.49
N ARG A 170 2.68 -8.54 -12.35
CA ARG A 170 1.69 -7.60 -12.87
C ARG A 170 0.93 -8.22 -14.05
N VAL A 171 -0.37 -7.97 -14.11
CA VAL A 171 -1.20 -8.25 -15.29
C VAL A 171 -1.30 -6.97 -16.11
N PRO A 172 -0.82 -6.94 -17.35
CA PRO A 172 -0.86 -5.73 -18.19
C PRO A 172 -2.27 -5.24 -18.48
N ASP A 173 -3.21 -6.17 -18.67
CA ASP A 173 -4.60 -5.89 -19.04
C ASP A 173 -5.43 -5.29 -17.92
N LEU A 174 -5.07 -5.57 -16.66
CA LEU A 174 -5.86 -5.18 -15.51
C LEU A 174 -5.16 -4.05 -14.72
N PRO A 175 -5.79 -2.87 -14.60
CA PRO A 175 -5.23 -1.80 -13.80
C PRO A 175 -5.20 -2.19 -12.32
N GLY A 176 -4.07 -1.90 -11.65
CA GLY A 176 -3.92 -2.13 -10.21
C GLY A 176 -3.63 -3.57 -9.79
N VAL A 177 -3.72 -4.57 -10.66
CA VAL A 177 -3.43 -5.97 -10.33
C VAL A 177 -1.95 -6.25 -10.51
N ARG A 178 -1.24 -6.46 -9.39
CA ARG A 178 0.22 -6.68 -9.32
C ARG A 178 0.60 -8.05 -8.79
N TYR A 179 -0.36 -8.92 -8.51
CA TYR A 179 -0.17 -10.21 -7.86
C TYR A 179 -0.92 -11.29 -8.59
N HIS A 180 -0.41 -12.52 -8.51
CA HIS A 180 -1.04 -13.72 -9.02
C HIS A 180 -1.24 -14.74 -7.92
N ILE A 181 -2.30 -15.49 -7.97
CA ILE A 181 -2.51 -16.67 -7.14
C ILE A 181 -1.74 -17.85 -7.74
N VAL A 182 -1.07 -18.63 -6.91
CA VAL A 182 -0.37 -19.85 -7.31
C VAL A 182 -1.36 -21.00 -7.32
N ARG A 183 -1.52 -21.65 -8.47
CA ARG A 183 -2.43 -22.81 -8.64
C ARG A 183 -1.80 -24.08 -8.08
N GLY A 184 -2.64 -25.01 -7.60
CA GLY A 184 -2.20 -26.30 -7.06
C GLY A 184 -1.56 -26.22 -5.68
N THR A 185 -1.80 -25.13 -4.92
CA THR A 185 -1.28 -24.94 -3.56
C THR A 185 -2.39 -24.52 -2.61
N LEU A 186 -2.34 -25.01 -1.37
CA LEU A 186 -3.38 -24.76 -0.37
C LEU A 186 -4.78 -25.11 -0.92
N ASP A 187 -5.75 -24.21 -0.78
CA ASP A 187 -7.13 -24.46 -1.22
C ASP A 187 -7.34 -24.25 -2.73
N THR A 188 -6.30 -23.83 -3.47
CA THR A 188 -6.41 -23.58 -4.90
C THR A 188 -6.14 -24.86 -5.69
N ALA A 189 -7.14 -25.41 -6.33
CA ALA A 189 -6.97 -26.57 -7.22
C ALA A 189 -6.11 -26.22 -8.44
N GLY A 190 -5.38 -27.20 -8.96
CA GLY A 190 -4.73 -27.10 -10.27
C GLY A 190 -5.74 -27.01 -11.41
N VAL A 191 -5.28 -26.68 -12.61
CA VAL A 191 -6.11 -26.70 -13.81
C VAL A 191 -6.16 -28.14 -14.33
N SER A 192 -7.39 -28.74 -14.41
CA SER A 192 -7.59 -30.07 -14.92
C SER A 192 -7.15 -30.18 -16.40
N ASP A 193 -6.75 -31.39 -16.82
CA ASP A 193 -6.46 -31.78 -18.20
C ASP A 193 -5.40 -30.95 -18.94
N ARG A 194 -4.63 -30.17 -18.22
CA ARG A 194 -3.59 -29.33 -18.81
C ARG A 194 -2.31 -30.11 -19.05
N LYS A 195 -1.94 -30.25 -20.34
CA LYS A 195 -0.75 -30.99 -20.78
C LYS A 195 0.51 -30.13 -20.86
N GLN A 196 0.38 -28.85 -21.24
CA GLN A 196 1.51 -27.92 -21.38
C GLN A 196 1.59 -26.92 -20.23
N GLY A 197 2.81 -26.57 -19.79
CA GLY A 197 3.04 -25.62 -18.71
C GLY A 197 2.47 -26.04 -17.36
N ARG A 198 2.42 -27.34 -17.08
CA ARG A 198 1.77 -27.96 -15.92
C ARG A 198 2.19 -27.36 -14.59
N SER A 199 3.46 -27.14 -14.38
CA SER A 199 3.98 -26.57 -13.13
C SER A 199 3.48 -25.15 -12.85
N LYS A 200 3.19 -24.36 -13.90
CA LYS A 200 2.61 -23.02 -13.73
C LYS A 200 1.15 -23.05 -13.28
N TYR A 201 0.45 -24.14 -13.57
CA TYR A 201 -0.99 -24.29 -13.31
C TYR A 201 -1.31 -25.41 -12.31
N GLY A 202 -0.29 -25.92 -11.63
CA GLY A 202 -0.46 -26.86 -10.54
C GLY A 202 -0.99 -28.24 -10.95
N GLN A 203 -0.74 -28.68 -12.20
CA GLN A 203 -1.17 -29.98 -12.69
C GLN A 203 -0.05 -31.01 -12.50
N THR A 204 -0.42 -32.18 -11.95
CA THR A 204 0.47 -33.34 -11.82
C THR A 204 0.73 -33.99 -13.17
N LYS A 205 1.81 -34.76 -13.27
CA LYS A 205 2.06 -35.60 -14.45
C LYS A 205 1.09 -36.78 -14.39
N SER A 206 0.25 -36.91 -15.40
CA SER A 206 -0.53 -38.13 -15.69
C SER A 206 0.34 -39.14 -16.41
#